data_1acecb35ca02430aae48cc195225e755
#
_entry.id   1acecb35ca02430aae48cc195225e755
#
_cell.length_a   1.000
_cell.length_b   1.000
_cell.length_c   1.000
_cell.angle_alpha   90.00
_cell.angle_beta   90.00
_cell.angle_gamma   90.00
#
_symmetry.space_group_name_H-M   'P 1'
#
loop_
_entity.id
_entity.type
_entity.pdbx_description
1 polymer ?
#
loop_
_entity_poly.entity_id
_entity_poly.type
_entity_poly.pdbx_seq_one_letter_code
_entity_poly.pdbx_strand_id
1 'polypeptide(L)'
;MAKKTHDDAKLTWSQRLGLRRSARRGRNFGIDRGRFRMLRLVGTLLIAIPVLVLAAGIVRFVSMPLTQAWALHAYSNEQYDDARGRLGPVETANMFEPYLPHLTKGTAFLRENKFPEARAELEKSLEVWSRGRDLNQPPHAECKIRNNLAIAMAGEARAIEDANKRADLLYSAEEVLAPCQNGGSASDSNEDKESTGKTGDQIEKERKEADREAGNEEREGPSEKGKNDKENPENDPKKTDPN
;
A
#
# COMPACT_ATOMS: atom_id res chain seq x y z
N MET A 1 0.99 24.90 -86.15
CA MET A 1 0.55 25.42 -84.86
C MET A 1 0.21 24.27 -83.95
N ALA A 2 1.09 23.88 -83.04
CA ALA A 2 0.87 22.76 -82.13
C ALA A 2 0.43 23.31 -80.78
N LYS A 3 -0.77 22.98 -80.30
CA LYS A 3 -1.38 23.41 -79.07
C LYS A 3 -0.86 22.54 -77.95
N LYS A 4 0.02 23.11 -77.10
CA LYS A 4 0.56 22.47 -75.88
C LYS A 4 -0.53 22.54 -74.81
N THR A 5 -1.21 21.41 -74.57
CA THR A 5 -2.11 21.28 -73.43
C THR A 5 -1.28 21.06 -72.18
N HIS A 6 -1.30 22.03 -71.26
CA HIS A 6 -0.70 21.98 -69.94
C HIS A 6 -1.67 21.18 -69.02
N ASP A 7 -1.39 19.88 -68.86
CA ASP A 7 -2.04 19.04 -67.83
C ASP A 7 -1.38 19.28 -66.47
N ASP A 8 -1.88 20.29 -65.81
CA ASP A 8 -1.57 20.49 -64.39
C ASP A 8 -2.30 19.43 -63.53
N ALA A 9 -1.71 18.24 -63.53
CA ALA A 9 -2.19 17.17 -62.67
C ALA A 9 -2.07 17.61 -61.20
N LYS A 10 -3.20 18.04 -60.61
CA LYS A 10 -3.30 18.40 -59.18
C LYS A 10 -2.87 17.21 -58.32
N LEU A 11 -1.70 17.29 -57.73
CA LEU A 11 -1.17 16.30 -56.78
C LEU A 11 -2.19 16.07 -55.66
N THR A 12 -2.59 14.82 -55.47
CA THR A 12 -3.48 14.44 -54.35
C THR A 12 -2.79 14.69 -53.00
N TRP A 13 -3.58 14.93 -51.98
CA TRP A 13 -3.09 15.26 -50.62
C TRP A 13 -2.09 14.22 -50.10
N SER A 14 -2.32 12.94 -50.38
CA SER A 14 -1.43 11.82 -50.07
C SER A 14 -0.08 11.85 -50.81
N GLN A 15 -0.02 12.48 -51.98
CA GLN A 15 1.22 12.70 -52.74
C GLN A 15 2.01 13.87 -52.17
N ARG A 16 1.33 14.92 -51.64
CA ARG A 16 1.96 16.06 -51.00
C ARG A 16 2.63 15.67 -49.65
N LEU A 17 2.06 14.72 -48.91
CA LEU A 17 2.62 14.21 -47.64
C LEU A 17 3.68 13.11 -47.86
N GLY A 18 4.08 12.80 -49.11
CA GLY A 18 5.08 11.77 -49.37
C GLY A 18 4.61 10.33 -49.05
N LEU A 19 3.32 10.16 -48.76
CA LEU A 19 2.73 8.87 -48.34
C LEU A 19 2.47 7.92 -49.51
N ARG A 20 2.35 8.49 -50.73
CA ARG A 20 2.23 7.71 -51.98
C ARG A 20 3.45 7.94 -52.84
N ARG A 21 4.34 7.00 -52.88
CA ARG A 21 5.44 6.99 -53.86
C ARG A 21 4.83 6.81 -55.26
N SER A 22 5.09 7.78 -56.18
CA SER A 22 4.85 7.60 -57.59
C SER A 22 5.56 6.32 -58.03
N ALA A 23 4.91 5.55 -58.89
CA ALA A 23 5.42 4.28 -59.42
C ALA A 23 6.61 4.50 -60.40
N ARG A 24 7.66 5.21 -59.95
CA ARG A 24 8.95 5.16 -60.65
C ARG A 24 9.56 3.81 -60.34
N ARG A 25 9.62 2.94 -61.34
CA ARG A 25 10.44 1.71 -61.36
C ARG A 25 11.85 2.05 -61.02
N GLY A 26 12.15 2.19 -59.75
CA GLY A 26 13.53 2.28 -59.25
C GLY A 26 14.20 0.93 -59.44
N ARG A 27 15.37 0.92 -60.04
CA ARG A 27 16.28 -0.24 -60.09
C ARG A 27 16.41 -0.79 -58.68
N ASN A 28 15.83 -1.96 -58.42
CA ASN A 28 15.97 -2.68 -57.16
C ASN A 28 17.38 -3.28 -57.13
N PHE A 29 18.29 -2.62 -56.44
CA PHE A 29 19.58 -3.20 -56.06
C PHE A 29 19.33 -4.34 -55.05
N GLY A 30 19.02 -5.54 -55.52
CA GLY A 30 19.07 -6.79 -54.77
C GLY A 30 18.38 -6.85 -53.38
N ILE A 31 17.64 -5.82 -52.99
CA ILE A 31 16.98 -5.77 -51.68
C ILE A 31 15.68 -6.53 -51.79
N ASP A 32 15.66 -7.68 -51.12
CA ASP A 32 14.48 -8.54 -51.02
C ASP A 32 13.38 -7.78 -50.24
N ARG A 33 12.32 -7.39 -50.96
CA ARG A 33 11.21 -6.60 -50.43
C ARG A 33 10.51 -7.27 -49.26
N GLY A 34 10.56 -8.61 -49.17
CA GLY A 34 10.03 -9.39 -48.06
C GLY A 34 10.85 -9.13 -46.77
N ARG A 35 12.16 -9.22 -46.87
CA ARG A 35 13.07 -8.95 -45.72
C ARG A 35 12.97 -7.51 -45.21
N PHE A 36 12.79 -6.54 -46.12
CA PHE A 36 12.63 -5.13 -45.75
C PHE A 36 11.32 -4.84 -45.02
N ARG A 37 10.22 -5.54 -45.43
CA ARG A 37 8.94 -5.46 -44.72
C ARG A 37 9.03 -6.09 -43.35
N MET A 38 9.68 -7.26 -43.23
CA MET A 38 9.88 -7.94 -41.97
C MET A 38 10.76 -7.11 -41.00
N LEU A 39 11.85 -6.55 -41.51
CA LEU A 39 12.72 -5.69 -40.73
C LEU A 39 12.01 -4.43 -40.21
N ARG A 40 11.16 -3.82 -41.02
CA ARG A 40 10.29 -2.69 -40.60
C ARG A 40 9.31 -3.10 -39.51
N LEU A 41 8.65 -4.25 -39.70
CA LEU A 41 7.67 -4.74 -38.74
C LEU A 41 8.34 -5.05 -37.38
N VAL A 42 9.47 -5.74 -37.43
CA VAL A 42 10.28 -6.01 -36.22
C VAL A 42 10.77 -4.72 -35.56
N GLY A 43 11.30 -3.78 -36.35
CA GLY A 43 11.73 -2.47 -35.84
C GLY A 43 10.60 -1.64 -35.25
N THR A 44 9.41 -1.68 -35.87
CA THR A 44 8.23 -0.99 -35.33
C THR A 44 7.77 -1.63 -34.02
N LEU A 45 7.74 -2.96 -33.93
CA LEU A 45 7.38 -3.68 -32.70
C LEU A 45 8.39 -3.43 -31.57
N LEU A 46 9.68 -3.42 -31.88
CA LEU A 46 10.74 -3.13 -30.92
C LEU A 46 10.61 -1.73 -30.29
N ILE A 47 10.05 -0.77 -31.00
CA ILE A 47 9.82 0.58 -30.49
C ILE A 47 8.42 0.69 -29.86
N ALA A 48 7.41 0.13 -30.48
CA ALA A 48 6.00 0.25 -30.04
C ALA A 48 5.78 -0.42 -28.68
N ILE A 49 6.37 -1.60 -28.45
CA ILE A 49 6.19 -2.33 -27.19
C ILE A 49 6.72 -1.53 -25.98
N PRO A 50 7.97 -1.04 -25.98
CA PRO A 50 8.46 -0.19 -24.87
C PRO A 50 7.63 1.09 -24.68
N VAL A 51 7.21 1.73 -25.77
CA VAL A 51 6.38 2.95 -25.69
C VAL A 51 5.02 2.65 -25.06
N LEU A 52 4.37 1.53 -25.41
CA LEU A 52 3.11 1.11 -24.80
C LEU A 52 3.27 0.75 -23.32
N VAL A 53 4.36 0.06 -22.96
CA VAL A 53 4.67 -0.26 -21.57
C VAL A 53 4.91 1.01 -20.75
N LEU A 54 5.66 1.98 -21.28
CA LEU A 54 5.87 3.26 -20.63
C LEU A 54 4.57 4.05 -20.50
N ALA A 55 3.74 4.10 -21.54
CA ALA A 55 2.45 4.77 -21.49
C ALA A 55 1.52 4.13 -20.45
N ALA A 56 1.45 2.81 -20.40
CA ALA A 56 0.69 2.08 -19.37
C ALA A 56 1.25 2.38 -17.95
N GLY A 57 2.56 2.44 -17.79
CA GLY A 57 3.22 2.84 -16.56
C GLY A 57 2.81 4.25 -16.12
N ILE A 58 2.87 5.23 -17.01
CA ILE A 58 2.49 6.62 -16.71
C ILE A 58 1.02 6.69 -16.28
N VAL A 59 0.11 6.05 -17.03
CA VAL A 59 -1.32 5.99 -16.66
C VAL A 59 -1.48 5.39 -15.26
N ARG A 60 -0.74 4.33 -14.96
CA ARG A 60 -0.75 3.66 -13.67
C ARG A 60 -0.25 4.57 -12.55
N PHE A 61 0.89 5.24 -12.73
CA PHE A 61 1.45 6.16 -11.73
C PHE A 61 0.55 7.36 -11.44
N VAL A 62 -0.18 7.86 -12.43
CA VAL A 62 -1.12 8.98 -12.24
C VAL A 62 -2.44 8.50 -11.62
N SER A 63 -2.92 7.31 -11.97
CA SER A 63 -4.20 6.80 -11.46
C SER A 63 -4.16 6.45 -9.96
N MET A 64 -3.03 5.96 -9.44
CA MET A 64 -2.90 5.59 -8.01
C MET A 64 -3.17 6.75 -7.05
N PRO A 65 -2.46 7.90 -7.12
CA PRO A 65 -2.70 9.01 -6.21
C PRO A 65 -4.10 9.62 -6.38
N LEU A 66 -4.66 9.61 -7.59
CA LEU A 66 -6.02 10.09 -7.81
C LEU A 66 -7.08 9.22 -7.13
N THR A 67 -7.00 7.90 -7.30
CA THR A 67 -7.91 6.97 -6.63
C THR A 67 -7.78 7.02 -5.12
N GLN A 68 -6.57 7.17 -4.60
CA GLN A 68 -6.32 7.32 -3.18
C GLN A 68 -6.89 8.65 -2.63
N ALA A 69 -6.72 9.75 -3.36
CA ALA A 69 -7.32 11.03 -3.00
C ALA A 69 -8.86 10.97 -2.98
N TRP A 70 -9.48 10.27 -3.94
CA TRP A 70 -10.92 10.06 -3.98
C TRP A 70 -11.42 9.14 -2.87
N ALA A 71 -10.67 8.09 -2.54
CA ALA A 71 -10.98 7.24 -1.40
C ALA A 71 -10.89 8.01 -0.08
N LEU A 72 -9.85 8.84 0.09
CA LEU A 72 -9.68 9.70 1.26
C LEU A 72 -10.80 10.74 1.37
N HIS A 73 -11.21 11.34 0.26
CA HIS A 73 -12.34 12.27 0.22
C HIS A 73 -13.66 11.58 0.62
N ALA A 74 -13.92 10.39 0.12
CA ALA A 74 -15.09 9.60 0.53
C ALA A 74 -15.02 9.25 2.02
N TYR A 75 -13.84 8.85 2.51
CA TYR A 75 -13.60 8.58 3.94
C TYR A 75 -13.86 9.80 4.83
N SER A 76 -13.40 10.99 4.42
CA SER A 76 -13.62 12.23 5.18
C SER A 76 -15.09 12.67 5.21
N ASN A 77 -15.89 12.19 4.27
CA ASN A 77 -17.34 12.39 4.22
C ASN A 77 -18.14 11.24 4.86
N GLU A 78 -17.47 10.36 5.62
CA GLU A 78 -18.05 9.20 6.29
C GLU A 78 -18.68 8.15 5.34
N GLN A 79 -18.35 8.23 4.05
CA GLN A 79 -18.78 7.28 3.02
C GLN A 79 -17.79 6.11 2.94
N TYR A 80 -17.72 5.29 3.98
CA TYR A 80 -16.69 4.26 4.15
C TYR A 80 -16.78 3.14 3.11
N ASP A 81 -17.99 2.71 2.72
CA ASP A 81 -18.18 1.72 1.65
C ASP A 81 -17.65 2.22 0.31
N ASP A 82 -17.94 3.46 -0.02
CA ASP A 82 -17.45 4.13 -1.23
C ASP A 82 -15.93 4.27 -1.21
N ALA A 83 -15.37 4.65 -0.05
CA ALA A 83 -13.92 4.75 0.14
C ALA A 83 -13.23 3.40 -0.12
N ARG A 84 -13.77 2.29 0.42
CA ARG A 84 -13.25 0.94 0.17
C ARG A 84 -13.39 0.51 -1.29
N GLY A 85 -14.54 0.76 -1.90
CA GLY A 85 -14.79 0.41 -3.31
C GLY A 85 -13.83 1.09 -4.30
N ARG A 86 -13.31 2.26 -3.95
CA ARG A 86 -12.36 3.02 -4.79
C ARG A 86 -10.91 2.52 -4.72
N LEU A 87 -10.58 1.62 -3.77
CA LEU A 87 -9.23 1.12 -3.59
C LEU A 87 -8.80 0.03 -4.60
N GLY A 88 -9.74 -0.56 -5.36
CA GLY A 88 -9.46 -1.62 -6.31
C GLY A 88 -8.28 -1.36 -7.25
N PRO A 89 -8.17 -0.18 -7.91
CA PRO A 89 -7.00 0.15 -8.72
C PRO A 89 -5.69 0.21 -7.93
N VAL A 90 -5.74 0.60 -6.65
CA VAL A 90 -4.54 0.68 -5.79
C VAL A 90 -4.10 -0.70 -5.32
N GLU A 91 -5.02 -1.66 -5.16
CA GLU A 91 -4.71 -3.05 -4.79
C GLU A 91 -3.96 -3.80 -5.87
N THR A 92 -4.27 -3.49 -7.14
CA THR A 92 -3.68 -4.20 -8.27
C THR A 92 -2.29 -3.67 -8.56
N ALA A 93 -1.26 -4.52 -8.43
CA ALA A 93 0.13 -4.20 -8.75
C ALA A 93 0.70 -2.95 -8.03
N ASN A 94 0.35 -2.76 -6.75
CA ASN A 94 0.99 -1.76 -5.91
C ASN A 94 2.35 -2.32 -5.43
N MET A 95 3.44 -1.93 -6.11
CA MET A 95 4.78 -2.41 -5.80
C MET A 95 5.47 -1.58 -4.71
N PHE A 96 5.01 -0.37 -4.42
CA PHE A 96 5.65 0.53 -3.47
C PHE A 96 5.04 0.42 -2.07
N GLU A 97 3.72 0.38 -1.96
CA GLU A 97 3.00 0.35 -0.69
C GLU A 97 1.89 -0.73 -0.72
N PRO A 98 2.25 -2.01 -0.89
CA PRO A 98 1.26 -3.08 -1.05
C PRO A 98 0.40 -3.30 0.21
N TYR A 99 0.85 -2.85 1.38
CA TYR A 99 0.12 -2.89 2.66
C TYR A 99 -1.00 -1.83 2.75
N LEU A 100 -0.86 -0.69 2.04
CA LEU A 100 -1.70 0.49 2.20
C LEU A 100 -3.18 0.28 1.88
N PRO A 101 -3.59 -0.44 0.82
CA PRO A 101 -5.00 -0.74 0.58
C PRO A 101 -5.66 -1.48 1.75
N HIS A 102 -4.97 -2.45 2.32
CA HIS A 102 -5.44 -3.21 3.48
C HIS A 102 -5.53 -2.35 4.74
N LEU A 103 -4.53 -1.50 4.99
CA LEU A 103 -4.59 -0.52 6.08
C LEU A 103 -5.79 0.42 5.94
N THR A 104 -6.01 0.96 4.74
CA THR A 104 -7.13 1.88 4.48
C THR A 104 -8.48 1.20 4.65
N LYS A 105 -8.65 -0.02 4.13
CA LYS A 105 -9.87 -0.82 4.33
C LYS A 105 -10.12 -1.12 5.79
N GLY A 106 -9.11 -1.62 6.49
CA GLY A 106 -9.22 -1.93 7.91
C GLY A 106 -9.58 -0.70 8.75
N THR A 107 -8.97 0.45 8.46
CA THR A 107 -9.30 1.72 9.12
C THR A 107 -10.75 2.16 8.83
N ALA A 108 -11.24 1.96 7.60
CA ALA A 108 -12.63 2.25 7.26
C ALA A 108 -13.61 1.34 8.03
N PHE A 109 -13.32 0.04 8.14
CA PHE A 109 -14.12 -0.88 8.96
C PHE A 109 -14.11 -0.52 10.45
N LEU A 110 -12.98 -0.04 11.00
CA LEU A 110 -12.94 0.48 12.39
C LEU A 110 -13.93 1.61 12.61
N ARG A 111 -14.03 2.55 11.66
CA ARG A 111 -14.99 3.67 11.75
C ARG A 111 -16.44 3.23 11.73
N GLU A 112 -16.71 2.08 11.12
CA GLU A 112 -18.05 1.47 11.10
C GLU A 112 -18.31 0.52 12.28
N ASN A 113 -17.35 0.38 13.22
CA ASN A 113 -17.37 -0.60 14.31
C ASN A 113 -17.49 -2.06 13.83
N LYS A 114 -17.05 -2.34 12.59
CA LYS A 114 -16.95 -3.69 12.02
C LYS A 114 -15.60 -4.28 12.40
N PHE A 115 -15.44 -4.61 13.70
CA PHE A 115 -14.14 -4.98 14.26
C PHE A 115 -13.55 -6.27 13.68
N PRO A 116 -14.32 -7.35 13.44
CA PRO A 116 -13.79 -8.57 12.82
C PRO A 116 -13.25 -8.34 11.41
N GLU A 117 -13.96 -7.58 10.58
CA GLU A 117 -13.54 -7.23 9.23
C GLU A 117 -12.32 -6.30 9.26
N ALA A 118 -12.32 -5.35 10.20
CA ALA A 118 -11.19 -4.45 10.42
C ALA A 118 -9.93 -5.24 10.77
N ARG A 119 -10.03 -6.17 11.73
CA ARG A 119 -8.94 -7.04 12.15
C ARG A 119 -8.39 -7.84 10.98
N ALA A 120 -9.24 -8.52 10.22
CA ALA A 120 -8.82 -9.34 9.08
C ALA A 120 -8.02 -8.54 8.03
N GLU A 121 -8.46 -7.33 7.71
CA GLU A 121 -7.74 -6.46 6.76
C GLU A 121 -6.44 -5.91 7.36
N LEU A 122 -6.41 -5.57 8.65
CA LEU A 122 -5.24 -5.03 9.32
C LEU A 122 -4.17 -6.10 9.59
N GLU A 123 -4.55 -7.34 9.92
CA GLU A 123 -3.64 -8.49 9.99
C GLU A 123 -2.99 -8.72 8.62
N LYS A 124 -3.76 -8.68 7.55
CA LYS A 124 -3.23 -8.79 6.19
C LYS A 124 -2.31 -7.62 5.83
N SER A 125 -2.66 -6.40 6.25
CA SER A 125 -1.79 -5.23 6.09
C SER A 125 -0.44 -5.43 6.77
N LEU A 126 -0.44 -5.91 8.02
CA LEU A 126 0.77 -6.18 8.79
C LEU A 126 1.60 -7.31 8.16
N GLU A 127 0.95 -8.38 7.70
CA GLU A 127 1.60 -9.49 7.01
C GLU A 127 2.29 -9.02 5.73
N VAL A 128 1.61 -8.26 4.90
CA VAL A 128 2.16 -7.72 3.64
C VAL A 128 3.30 -6.75 3.93
N TRP A 129 3.15 -5.87 4.93
CA TRP A 129 4.19 -4.96 5.37
C TRP A 129 5.42 -5.72 5.87
N SER A 130 5.24 -6.75 6.72
CA SER A 130 6.34 -7.54 7.29
C SER A 130 7.15 -8.34 6.26
N ARG A 131 6.55 -8.67 5.12
CA ARG A 131 7.23 -9.32 3.98
C ARG A 131 7.93 -8.33 3.05
N GLY A 132 7.71 -7.03 3.26
CA GLY A 132 8.34 -5.96 2.50
C GLY A 132 9.86 -5.90 2.71
N ARG A 133 10.52 -5.12 1.86
CA ARG A 133 11.95 -4.81 1.96
C ARG A 133 12.15 -3.35 1.56
N ASP A 134 13.03 -2.66 2.26
CA ASP A 134 13.44 -1.29 1.94
C ASP A 134 12.27 -0.35 1.61
N LEU A 135 12.01 -0.11 0.32
CA LEU A 135 10.98 0.81 -0.15
C LEU A 135 9.54 0.38 0.17
N ASN A 136 9.31 -0.92 0.37
CA ASN A 136 7.97 -1.47 0.60
C ASN A 136 7.66 -1.67 2.09
N GLN A 137 8.59 -1.33 2.98
CA GLN A 137 8.48 -1.49 4.42
C GLN A 137 8.86 -0.18 5.13
N PRO A 138 8.11 0.92 4.91
CA PRO A 138 8.42 2.17 5.58
C PRO A 138 8.17 2.04 7.09
N PRO A 139 9.15 2.43 7.96
CA PRO A 139 9.04 2.25 9.40
C PRO A 139 7.84 2.97 10.02
N HIS A 140 7.46 4.14 9.48
CA HIS A 140 6.31 4.92 9.98
C HIS A 140 4.95 4.24 9.77
N ALA A 141 4.85 3.24 8.89
CA ALA A 141 3.60 2.53 8.64
C ALA A 141 3.34 1.44 9.69
N GLU A 142 4.38 0.84 10.26
CA GLU A 142 4.25 -0.27 11.20
C GLU A 142 3.36 0.10 12.38
N CYS A 143 3.68 1.16 13.07
CA CYS A 143 2.95 1.53 14.28
C CYS A 143 1.53 1.99 13.99
N LYS A 144 1.26 2.56 12.81
CA LYS A 144 -0.12 2.84 12.38
C LYS A 144 -0.94 1.57 12.15
N ILE A 145 -0.33 0.57 11.51
CA ILE A 145 -0.99 -0.72 11.28
C ILE A 145 -1.25 -1.43 12.61
N ARG A 146 -0.22 -1.52 13.48
CA ARG A 146 -0.32 -2.17 14.80
C ARG A 146 -1.31 -1.49 15.71
N ASN A 147 -1.32 -0.16 15.76
CA ASN A 147 -2.28 0.60 16.57
C ASN A 147 -3.72 0.35 16.14
N ASN A 148 -3.99 0.42 14.84
CA ASN A 148 -5.34 0.14 14.32
C ASN A 148 -5.75 -1.32 14.54
N LEU A 149 -4.82 -2.26 14.41
CA LEU A 149 -5.07 -3.68 14.67
C LEU A 149 -5.40 -3.92 16.15
N ALA A 150 -4.65 -3.32 17.06
CA ALA A 150 -4.92 -3.41 18.49
C ALA A 150 -6.30 -2.82 18.86
N ILE A 151 -6.69 -1.70 18.24
CA ILE A 151 -8.04 -1.12 18.40
C ILE A 151 -9.12 -2.08 17.89
N ALA A 152 -8.90 -2.75 16.74
CA ALA A 152 -9.85 -3.72 16.21
C ALA A 152 -10.03 -4.91 17.16
N MET A 153 -8.92 -5.46 17.66
CA MET A 153 -8.94 -6.58 18.62
C MET A 153 -9.63 -6.20 19.94
N ALA A 154 -9.35 -4.99 20.45
CA ALA A 154 -10.05 -4.48 21.64
C ALA A 154 -11.54 -4.28 21.40
N GLY A 155 -11.93 -3.82 20.20
CA GLY A 155 -13.33 -3.72 19.81
C GLY A 155 -14.04 -5.07 19.77
N GLU A 156 -13.40 -6.11 19.22
CA GLU A 156 -13.90 -7.49 19.27
C GLU A 156 -14.00 -8.01 20.70
N ALA A 157 -12.99 -7.75 21.53
CA ALA A 157 -12.95 -8.20 22.91
C ALA A 157 -14.16 -7.72 23.71
N ARG A 158 -14.60 -6.47 23.48
CA ARG A 158 -15.77 -5.91 24.17
C ARG A 158 -17.10 -6.64 23.90
N ALA A 159 -17.18 -7.38 22.79
CA ALA A 159 -18.34 -8.20 22.45
C ALA A 159 -18.28 -9.62 23.05
N ILE A 160 -17.18 -10.00 23.69
CA ILE A 160 -16.98 -11.32 24.29
C ILE A 160 -17.54 -11.31 25.72
N GLU A 161 -18.53 -12.17 26.00
CA GLU A 161 -19.15 -12.30 27.34
C GLU A 161 -18.20 -13.00 28.34
N ASP A 162 -17.44 -14.00 27.85
CA ASP A 162 -16.47 -14.76 28.66
C ASP A 162 -15.27 -13.87 29.03
N ALA A 163 -15.14 -13.54 30.30
CA ALA A 163 -14.11 -12.65 30.81
C ALA A 163 -12.68 -13.17 30.58
N ASN A 164 -12.46 -14.50 30.64
CA ASN A 164 -11.15 -15.09 30.35
C ASN A 164 -10.77 -14.88 28.88
N LYS A 165 -11.67 -15.21 27.95
CA LYS A 165 -11.44 -15.03 26.52
C LYS A 165 -11.26 -13.56 26.14
N ARG A 166 -12.02 -12.68 26.82
CA ARG A 166 -11.88 -11.23 26.64
C ARG A 166 -10.51 -10.75 27.07
N ALA A 167 -10.04 -11.18 28.23
CA ALA A 167 -8.72 -10.85 28.74
C ALA A 167 -7.60 -11.40 27.83
N ASP A 168 -7.73 -12.62 27.31
CA ASP A 168 -6.75 -13.22 26.39
C ASP A 168 -6.65 -12.46 25.07
N LEU A 169 -7.78 -12.00 24.52
CA LEU A 169 -7.78 -11.21 23.29
C LEU A 169 -7.18 -9.81 23.52
N LEU A 170 -7.47 -9.18 24.67
CA LEU A 170 -6.86 -7.90 25.05
C LEU A 170 -5.36 -8.03 25.29
N TYR A 171 -4.91 -9.12 25.90
CA TYR A 171 -3.48 -9.42 26.03
C TYR A 171 -2.80 -9.53 24.66
N SER A 172 -3.42 -10.25 23.72
CA SER A 172 -2.91 -10.34 22.35
C SER A 172 -2.89 -8.99 21.65
N ALA A 173 -3.85 -8.10 21.92
CA ALA A 173 -3.84 -6.73 21.40
C ALA A 173 -2.67 -5.90 21.95
N GLU A 174 -2.33 -6.05 23.25
CA GLU A 174 -1.12 -5.44 23.82
C GLU A 174 0.16 -5.98 23.17
N GLU A 175 0.25 -7.31 22.91
CA GLU A 175 1.42 -7.90 22.24
C GLU A 175 1.64 -7.31 20.84
N VAL A 176 0.57 -7.12 20.09
CA VAL A 176 0.63 -6.48 18.76
C VAL A 176 1.17 -5.05 18.87
N LEU A 177 0.79 -4.33 19.91
CA LEU A 177 1.12 -2.92 20.10
C LEU A 177 2.49 -2.69 20.75
N ALA A 178 2.97 -3.64 21.56
CA ALA A 178 4.18 -3.54 22.36
C ALA A 178 5.44 -3.05 21.61
N PRO A 179 5.74 -3.48 20.36
CA PRO A 179 6.88 -2.95 19.62
C PRO A 179 6.84 -1.43 19.41
N CYS A 180 5.64 -0.85 19.35
CA CYS A 180 5.44 0.58 19.13
C CYS A 180 5.40 1.41 20.42
N GLN A 181 5.11 0.79 21.56
CA GLN A 181 5.12 1.45 22.88
C GLN A 181 6.53 1.55 23.47
N ASN A 182 7.35 0.51 23.29
CA ASN A 182 8.67 0.40 23.92
C ASN A 182 9.80 1.13 23.17
N GLY A 183 9.50 2.06 22.36
CA GLY A 183 10.49 2.88 21.68
C GLY A 183 10.23 3.15 20.23
N GLY A 184 9.08 2.75 19.71
CA GLY A 184 8.52 3.03 18.38
C GLY A 184 9.52 3.34 17.27
N SER A 185 9.14 3.28 16.03
CA SER A 185 10.04 3.74 14.96
C SER A 185 10.45 5.19 15.21
N ALA A 186 11.75 5.48 15.09
CA ALA A 186 12.28 6.85 15.21
C ALA A 186 11.65 7.84 14.23
N SER A 187 10.95 7.32 13.20
CA SER A 187 10.25 8.08 12.18
C SER A 187 8.79 8.41 12.53
N ASP A 188 8.26 7.88 13.65
CA ASP A 188 6.88 8.17 14.03
C ASP A 188 6.73 9.61 14.51
N SER A 189 5.65 10.27 14.11
CA SER A 189 5.31 11.59 14.62
C SER A 189 4.99 11.54 16.12
N ASN A 190 5.12 12.67 16.80
CA ASN A 190 4.74 12.74 18.22
C ASN A 190 3.27 12.43 18.44
N GLU A 191 2.40 12.78 17.49
CA GLU A 191 0.97 12.47 17.52
C GLU A 191 0.72 10.96 17.40
N ASP A 192 1.45 10.26 16.54
CA ASP A 192 1.35 8.80 16.40
C ASP A 192 1.80 8.09 17.70
N LYS A 193 2.88 8.58 18.34
CA LYS A 193 3.37 8.05 19.61
C LYS A 193 2.38 8.27 20.74
N GLU A 194 1.79 9.46 20.84
CA GLU A 194 0.77 9.78 21.84
C GLU A 194 -0.49 8.95 21.63
N SER A 195 -0.95 8.80 20.39
CA SER A 195 -2.11 7.98 20.05
C SER A 195 -1.88 6.51 20.41
N THR A 196 -0.71 5.95 20.08
CA THR A 196 -0.33 4.57 20.40
C THR A 196 -0.23 4.35 21.91
N GLY A 197 0.34 5.32 22.64
CA GLY A 197 0.40 5.28 24.10
C GLY A 197 -1.00 5.24 24.73
N LYS A 198 -1.88 6.15 24.35
CA LYS A 198 -3.27 6.17 24.85
C LYS A 198 -4.04 4.87 24.53
N THR A 199 -3.85 4.32 23.33
CA THR A 199 -4.45 3.04 22.96
C THR A 199 -3.97 1.93 23.87
N GLY A 200 -2.67 1.86 24.14
CA GLY A 200 -2.09 0.85 25.01
C GLY A 200 -2.58 0.95 26.45
N ASP A 201 -2.56 2.15 27.03
CA ASP A 201 -3.07 2.37 28.39
C ASP A 201 -4.56 1.96 28.53
N GLN A 202 -5.35 2.21 27.51
CA GLN A 202 -6.76 1.81 27.50
C GLN A 202 -6.92 0.30 27.43
N ILE A 203 -6.18 -0.37 26.53
CA ILE A 203 -6.25 -1.84 26.38
C ILE A 203 -5.77 -2.53 27.66
N GLU A 204 -4.68 -2.07 28.24
CA GLU A 204 -4.16 -2.56 29.52
C GLU A 204 -5.20 -2.46 30.62
N LYS A 205 -5.88 -1.31 30.75
CA LYS A 205 -6.96 -1.12 31.70
C LYS A 205 -8.11 -2.09 31.50
N GLU A 206 -8.60 -2.23 30.26
CA GLU A 206 -9.68 -3.14 29.91
C GLU A 206 -9.30 -4.61 30.17
N ARG A 207 -8.05 -4.99 29.92
CA ARG A 207 -7.52 -6.32 30.23
C ARG A 207 -7.52 -6.60 31.73
N LYS A 208 -6.98 -5.69 32.53
CA LYS A 208 -6.97 -5.81 33.99
C LYS A 208 -8.38 -5.90 34.59
N GLU A 209 -9.33 -5.16 34.02
CA GLU A 209 -10.75 -5.27 34.39
C GLU A 209 -11.31 -6.67 34.05
N ALA A 210 -11.02 -7.19 32.86
CA ALA A 210 -11.44 -8.52 32.45
C ALA A 210 -10.79 -9.64 33.29
N ASP A 211 -9.50 -9.54 33.65
CA ASP A 211 -8.83 -10.49 34.52
C ASP A 211 -9.48 -10.52 35.92
N ARG A 212 -9.81 -9.35 36.51
CA ARG A 212 -10.53 -9.28 37.80
C ARG A 212 -11.93 -9.89 37.71
N GLU A 213 -12.67 -9.61 36.65
CA GLU A 213 -13.99 -10.17 36.42
C GLU A 213 -13.96 -11.70 36.28
N ALA A 214 -12.91 -12.23 35.68
CA ALA A 214 -12.65 -13.66 35.57
C ALA A 214 -12.21 -14.31 36.90
N GLY A 215 -11.92 -13.52 37.95
CA GLY A 215 -11.39 -14.00 39.23
C GLY A 215 -9.91 -14.40 39.15
N ASN A 216 -9.18 -13.96 38.15
CA ASN A 216 -7.76 -14.20 37.98
C ASN A 216 -6.93 -13.12 38.71
N GLU A 217 -5.69 -13.48 39.05
CA GLU A 217 -4.68 -12.44 39.38
C GLU A 217 -4.40 -11.61 38.13
N GLU A 218 -4.17 -10.30 38.30
CA GLU A 218 -3.84 -9.40 37.19
C GLU A 218 -2.54 -9.87 36.54
N ARG A 219 -2.60 -10.24 35.28
CA ARG A 219 -1.41 -10.66 34.52
C ARG A 219 -0.57 -9.43 34.15
N GLU A 220 0.75 -9.55 34.31
CA GLU A 220 1.67 -8.53 33.79
C GLU A 220 1.60 -8.51 32.26
N GLY A 221 1.27 -7.36 31.68
CA GLY A 221 1.12 -7.19 30.24
C GLY A 221 2.46 -7.07 29.52
N PRO A 222 2.49 -7.28 28.20
CA PRO A 222 3.70 -7.16 27.38
C PRO A 222 4.35 -5.77 27.46
N SER A 223 3.54 -4.73 27.61
CA SER A 223 4.00 -3.34 27.75
C SER A 223 4.70 -3.08 29.10
N GLU A 224 4.26 -3.75 30.17
CA GLU A 224 4.82 -3.62 31.51
C GLU A 224 6.17 -4.35 31.61
N LYS A 225 6.30 -5.53 30.97
CA LYS A 225 7.57 -6.28 30.91
C LYS A 225 8.69 -5.44 30.30
N GLY A 226 8.42 -4.73 29.23
CA GLY A 226 9.40 -3.87 28.57
C GLY A 226 9.79 -2.61 29.37
N LYS A 227 8.95 -2.15 30.31
CA LYS A 227 9.28 -1.05 31.25
C LYS A 227 10.18 -1.55 32.37
N ASN A 228 9.86 -2.70 32.96
CA ASN A 228 10.63 -3.30 34.08
C ASN A 228 12.04 -3.69 33.63
N ASP A 229 12.24 -4.18 32.42
CA ASP A 229 13.55 -4.50 31.87
C ASP A 229 14.45 -3.27 31.67
N LYS A 230 13.88 -2.08 31.48
CA LYS A 230 14.63 -0.82 31.34
C LYS A 230 14.97 -0.18 32.69
N GLU A 231 14.18 -0.45 33.74
CA GLU A 231 14.42 0.06 35.11
C GLU A 231 15.37 -0.84 35.92
N ASN A 232 15.66 -2.06 35.47
CA ASN A 232 16.62 -2.93 36.14
C ASN A 232 18.05 -2.64 35.62
N PRO A 233 18.91 -1.94 36.41
CA PRO A 233 20.26 -1.54 35.98
C PRO A 233 21.23 -2.73 35.80
N GLU A 234 20.83 -3.94 36.15
CA GLU A 234 21.63 -5.15 36.00
C GLU A 234 21.64 -5.71 34.57
N ASN A 235 20.69 -5.31 33.72
CA ASN A 235 20.55 -5.74 32.34
C ASN A 235 21.01 -4.70 31.32
N ASP A 236 21.78 -3.67 31.71
CA ASP A 236 22.32 -2.68 30.78
C ASP A 236 23.51 -3.30 29.98
N PRO A 237 23.37 -3.63 28.68
CA PRO A 237 24.45 -4.23 27.88
C PRO A 237 25.65 -3.30 27.67
N LYS A 238 25.61 -2.06 28.17
CA LYS A 238 26.70 -1.09 28.07
C LYS A 238 27.70 -1.12 29.25
N LYS A 239 27.49 -1.97 30.23
CA LYS A 239 28.36 -2.08 31.41
C LYS A 239 29.33 -3.27 31.43
N THR A 240 29.54 -3.93 30.30
CA THR A 240 30.70 -4.81 30.16
C THR A 240 31.85 -4.00 29.57
N ASP A 241 32.53 -3.29 30.41
CA ASP A 241 33.88 -2.75 30.15
C ASP A 241 34.85 -3.93 30.13
N PRO A 242 35.55 -4.20 29.05
CA PRO A 242 36.62 -5.18 29.03
C PRO A 242 37.90 -4.50 29.56
N ASN A 243 38.30 -4.86 30.74
CA ASN A 243 39.69 -4.78 31.12
C ASN A 243 40.52 -5.81 30.40
#